data_43556c5f9e956851dce09cb1a38f545c
#
_entry.id   43556c5f9e956851dce09cb1a38f545c
#
_cell.length_a   1.000
_cell.length_b   1.000
_cell.length_c   1.000
_cell.angle_alpha   90.00
_cell.angle_beta   90.00
_cell.angle_gamma   90.00
#
_symmetry.space_group_name_H-M   'P 1'
#
loop_
_entity.id
_entity.type
_entity.pdbx_description
1 polymer ?
#
loop_
_entity_poly.entity_id
_entity_poly.type
_entity_poly.pdbx_seq_one_letter_code
_entity_poly.pdbx_strand_id
1 'polypeptide(L)'
;YYRDYGPVGGIPVLLVMGLGGQLTFWPPYMIKRLQDSGYRPIAYDNRDMGLSTRFESSPTFLSNYLKYYLNIPIKSEYKLDDMANDAVMLLDYLNINKCHVIGMSMGGMISQILVANHPDRFHSYTQIASMVSTPNPTNGPSFRVIRLLQERAFKNATKEERIDRAVRLVSTIGMKGYNHNTKEFRNEVGQSIDRSKDDTGFIRQMAAILGTRDRVKKVSNIKIPTLIIHGDIDPLVKPKNAFHSHKLISNSELLMVENMGHLIEEPVFNKFKEELIQHLDKNC
;
A
#
# COMPACT_ATOMS: atom_id res chain seq x y z
N TYR A 1 -12.37 -6.12 8.39
CA TYR A 1 -13.34 -5.13 7.93
C TYR A 1 -13.07 -4.77 6.47
N TYR A 2 -14.10 -4.75 5.64
CA TYR A 2 -14.00 -4.39 4.23
C TYR A 2 -15.15 -3.45 3.82
N ARG A 3 -15.02 -2.84 2.64
CA ARG A 3 -16.07 -2.11 1.95
C ARG A 3 -16.10 -2.56 0.49
N ASP A 4 -17.29 -2.97 0.08
CA ASP A 4 -17.63 -3.24 -1.31
C ASP A 4 -18.29 -2.00 -1.88
N TYR A 5 -17.71 -1.44 -2.92
CA TYR A 5 -18.21 -0.21 -3.54
C TYR A 5 -19.18 -0.48 -4.70
N GLY A 6 -19.41 -1.76 -5.06
CA GLY A 6 -20.25 -2.12 -6.21
C GLY A 6 -19.69 -1.63 -7.55
N PRO A 7 -20.44 -1.69 -8.64
CA PRO A 7 -21.79 -2.28 -8.75
C PRO A 7 -21.80 -3.81 -8.58
N VAL A 8 -22.92 -4.34 -8.13
CA VAL A 8 -23.14 -5.79 -8.12
C VAL A 8 -23.13 -6.29 -9.57
N GLY A 9 -22.30 -7.31 -9.84
CA GLY A 9 -22.08 -7.82 -11.21
C GLY A 9 -20.90 -7.19 -11.93
N GLY A 10 -20.29 -6.12 -11.40
CA GLY A 10 -19.04 -5.58 -11.93
C GLY A 10 -17.85 -6.54 -11.70
N ILE A 11 -16.83 -6.43 -12.54
CA ILE A 11 -15.61 -7.24 -12.41
C ILE A 11 -14.86 -6.84 -11.11
N PRO A 12 -14.60 -7.78 -10.18
CA PRO A 12 -14.01 -7.43 -8.91
C PRO A 12 -12.57 -6.91 -9.03
N VAL A 13 -12.26 -5.84 -8.29
CA VAL A 13 -10.93 -5.28 -8.13
C VAL A 13 -10.60 -5.18 -6.64
N LEU A 14 -9.69 -6.03 -6.16
CA LEU A 14 -9.24 -5.99 -4.78
C LEU A 14 -8.22 -4.87 -4.58
N LEU A 15 -8.48 -3.98 -3.63
CA LEU A 15 -7.65 -2.83 -3.32
C LEU A 15 -6.90 -3.05 -2.00
N VAL A 16 -5.57 -3.21 -2.07
CA VAL A 16 -4.69 -3.50 -0.93
C VAL A 16 -3.90 -2.26 -0.54
N MET A 17 -4.25 -1.66 0.60
CA MET A 17 -3.67 -0.40 1.06
C MET A 17 -2.28 -0.56 1.68
N GLY A 18 -1.51 0.54 1.68
CA GLY A 18 -0.15 0.62 2.20
C GLY A 18 -0.05 0.67 3.72
N LEU A 19 1.19 0.76 4.20
CA LEU A 19 1.58 0.79 5.60
C LEU A 19 0.85 1.88 6.38
N GLY A 20 0.15 1.48 7.44
CA GLY A 20 -0.56 2.40 8.33
C GLY A 20 -1.75 3.12 7.68
N GLY A 21 -2.13 2.74 6.47
CA GLY A 21 -3.30 3.24 5.78
C GLY A 21 -4.54 2.38 6.07
N GLN A 22 -5.70 3.03 6.07
CA GLN A 22 -7.02 2.40 6.16
C GLN A 22 -7.66 2.34 4.77
N LEU A 23 -8.68 1.53 4.59
CA LEU A 23 -9.44 1.45 3.33
C LEU A 23 -9.98 2.82 2.85
N THR A 24 -10.18 3.75 3.78
CA THR A 24 -10.64 5.12 3.51
C THR A 24 -9.60 6.00 2.83
N PHE A 25 -8.34 5.58 2.75
CA PHE A 25 -7.28 6.31 2.04
C PHE A 25 -7.25 6.06 0.52
N TRP A 26 -8.07 5.14 0.01
CA TRP A 26 -8.27 5.03 -1.43
C TRP A 26 -9.02 6.26 -1.94
N PRO A 27 -8.45 7.02 -2.92
CA PRO A 27 -9.06 8.26 -3.37
C PRO A 27 -10.47 8.02 -3.95
N PRO A 28 -11.48 8.83 -3.55
CA PRO A 28 -12.85 8.67 -4.07
C PRO A 28 -12.95 8.76 -5.59
N TYR A 29 -12.14 9.61 -6.23
CA TYR A 29 -12.10 9.73 -7.69
C TYR A 29 -11.53 8.48 -8.38
N MET A 30 -10.60 7.76 -7.74
CA MET A 30 -10.12 6.48 -8.25
C MET A 30 -11.19 5.38 -8.13
N ILE A 31 -11.86 5.29 -6.98
CA ILE A 31 -12.99 4.38 -6.77
C ILE A 31 -14.06 4.63 -7.82
N LYS A 32 -14.46 5.91 -7.99
CA LYS A 32 -15.47 6.30 -8.98
C LYS A 32 -15.06 5.95 -10.41
N ARG A 33 -13.79 6.20 -10.80
CA ARG A 33 -13.31 5.84 -12.14
C ARG A 33 -13.40 4.34 -12.41
N LEU A 34 -13.03 3.51 -11.42
CA LEU A 34 -13.18 2.05 -11.52
C LEU A 34 -14.66 1.65 -11.68
N GLN A 35 -15.56 2.21 -10.87
CA GLN A 35 -17.00 1.96 -10.98
C GLN A 35 -17.58 2.38 -12.35
N ASP A 36 -17.23 3.59 -12.82
CA ASP A 36 -17.68 4.11 -14.12
C ASP A 36 -17.16 3.26 -15.30
N SER A 37 -16.09 2.48 -15.09
CA SER A 37 -15.52 1.54 -16.05
C SER A 37 -16.06 0.10 -15.90
N GLY A 38 -17.09 -0.12 -15.08
CA GLY A 38 -17.72 -1.43 -14.91
C GLY A 38 -17.05 -2.35 -13.90
N TYR A 39 -16.07 -1.86 -13.14
CA TYR A 39 -15.41 -2.62 -12.10
C TYR A 39 -16.13 -2.52 -10.75
N ARG A 40 -15.91 -3.53 -9.90
CA ARG A 40 -16.41 -3.60 -8.53
C ARG A 40 -15.24 -3.48 -7.55
N PRO A 41 -14.85 -2.25 -7.14
CA PRO A 41 -13.76 -2.05 -6.19
C PRO A 41 -14.14 -2.60 -4.82
N ILE A 42 -13.24 -3.38 -4.21
CA ILE A 42 -13.38 -3.94 -2.87
C ILE A 42 -12.11 -3.58 -2.10
N ALA A 43 -12.26 -2.74 -1.08
CA ALA A 43 -11.16 -2.35 -0.22
C ALA A 43 -11.35 -2.92 1.20
N TYR A 44 -10.26 -3.20 1.89
CA TYR A 44 -10.29 -3.67 3.26
C TYR A 44 -9.22 -3.02 4.13
N ASP A 45 -9.45 -2.99 5.42
CA ASP A 45 -8.43 -2.61 6.39
C ASP A 45 -7.52 -3.80 6.63
N ASN A 46 -6.25 -3.65 6.35
CA ASN A 46 -5.25 -4.62 6.76
C ASN A 46 -5.30 -4.85 8.27
N ARG A 47 -4.89 -6.05 8.74
CA ARG A 47 -4.73 -6.30 10.17
C ARG A 47 -3.97 -5.17 10.85
N ASP A 48 -4.34 -4.84 12.08
CA ASP A 48 -3.82 -3.71 12.87
C ASP A 48 -4.27 -2.32 12.41
N MET A 49 -5.08 -2.20 11.37
CA MET A 49 -5.57 -0.91 10.89
C MET A 49 -7.11 -0.83 10.93
N GLY A 50 -7.59 0.42 11.04
CA GLY A 50 -9.01 0.74 10.97
C GLY A 50 -9.86 -0.09 11.92
N LEU A 51 -10.82 -0.82 11.37
CA LEU A 51 -11.77 -1.67 12.12
C LEU A 51 -11.44 -3.17 12.05
N SER A 52 -10.30 -3.54 11.44
CA SER A 52 -9.84 -4.94 11.40
C SER A 52 -9.18 -5.36 12.69
N THR A 53 -8.92 -6.67 12.82
CA THR A 53 -8.31 -7.31 13.99
C THR A 53 -7.00 -6.64 14.36
N ARG A 54 -6.82 -6.40 15.67
CA ARG A 54 -5.62 -5.82 16.25
C ARG A 54 -4.87 -6.80 17.10
N PHE A 55 -3.57 -6.63 17.12
CA PHE A 55 -2.64 -7.38 17.92
C PHE A 55 -2.12 -6.53 19.08
N GLU A 56 -1.63 -7.17 20.15
CA GLU A 56 -1.33 -6.50 21.41
C GLU A 56 0.15 -6.19 21.62
N SER A 57 1.07 -6.82 20.86
CA SER A 57 2.49 -6.55 21.03
C SER A 57 2.85 -5.09 20.75
N SER A 58 3.83 -4.59 21.47
CA SER A 58 4.31 -3.21 21.36
C SER A 58 5.78 -3.17 20.91
N PRO A 59 6.09 -3.57 19.65
CA PRO A 59 7.46 -3.46 19.15
C PRO A 59 7.89 -2.00 19.09
N THR A 60 9.18 -1.73 19.30
CA THR A 60 9.74 -0.39 19.16
C THR A 60 10.24 -0.19 17.73
N PHE A 61 9.85 0.90 17.09
CA PHE A 61 10.27 1.24 15.74
C PHE A 61 11.80 1.25 15.61
N LEU A 62 12.49 1.98 16.49
CA LEU A 62 13.94 2.11 16.47
C LEU A 62 14.67 0.77 16.68
N SER A 63 14.18 -0.06 17.60
CA SER A 63 14.76 -1.39 17.86
C SER A 63 14.67 -2.29 16.63
N ASN A 64 13.51 -2.33 15.97
CA ASN A 64 13.34 -3.14 14.77
C ASN A 64 14.19 -2.64 13.60
N TYR A 65 14.30 -1.33 13.44
CA TYR A 65 15.15 -0.72 12.41
C TYR A 65 16.63 -1.04 12.63
N LEU A 66 17.13 -0.91 13.87
CA LEU A 66 18.50 -1.26 14.24
C LEU A 66 18.79 -2.75 14.04
N LYS A 67 17.88 -3.62 14.50
CA LYS A 67 18.00 -5.08 14.29
C LYS A 67 18.06 -5.44 12.81
N TYR A 68 17.27 -4.75 11.99
CA TYR A 68 17.29 -4.98 10.55
C TYR A 68 18.67 -4.69 9.96
N TYR A 69 19.28 -3.53 10.28
CA TYR A 69 20.62 -3.18 9.79
C TYR A 69 21.73 -4.10 10.30
N LEU A 70 21.62 -4.56 11.54
CA LEU A 70 22.56 -5.51 12.13
C LEU A 70 22.29 -6.96 11.70
N ASN A 71 21.36 -7.17 10.77
CA ASN A 71 20.94 -8.49 10.30
C ASN A 71 20.44 -9.42 11.43
N ILE A 72 19.96 -8.85 12.52
CA ILE A 72 19.36 -9.59 13.64
C ILE A 72 17.90 -9.94 13.27
N PRO A 73 17.44 -11.17 13.59
CA PRO A 73 16.05 -11.55 13.35
C PRO A 73 15.07 -10.61 14.04
N ILE A 74 14.04 -10.18 13.29
CA ILE A 74 12.95 -9.35 13.81
C ILE A 74 11.79 -10.27 14.16
N LYS A 75 11.42 -10.27 15.44
CA LYS A 75 10.23 -10.96 15.92
C LYS A 75 9.02 -10.09 15.58
N SER A 76 8.17 -10.57 14.68
CA SER A 76 6.87 -9.98 14.37
C SER A 76 5.77 -10.97 14.70
N GLU A 77 4.58 -10.48 15.09
CA GLU A 77 3.43 -11.34 15.38
C GLU A 77 2.84 -11.97 14.12
N TYR A 78 3.09 -11.33 12.98
CA TYR A 78 2.68 -11.79 11.66
C TYR A 78 3.68 -11.31 10.61
N LYS A 79 3.63 -11.93 9.44
CA LYS A 79 4.40 -11.57 8.25
C LYS A 79 3.49 -11.01 7.16
N LEU A 80 4.06 -10.51 6.08
CA LEU A 80 3.29 -10.12 4.89
C LEU A 80 2.56 -11.32 4.25
N ASP A 81 3.06 -12.54 4.43
CA ASP A 81 2.38 -13.78 4.01
C ASP A 81 1.04 -13.98 4.73
N ASP A 82 0.98 -13.70 6.03
CA ASP A 82 -0.28 -13.76 6.79
C ASP A 82 -1.29 -12.72 6.31
N MET A 83 -0.80 -11.51 5.93
CA MET A 83 -1.65 -10.46 5.37
C MET A 83 -2.14 -10.82 3.95
N ALA A 84 -1.35 -11.53 3.16
CA ALA A 84 -1.77 -12.06 1.87
C ALA A 84 -2.86 -13.13 2.06
N ASN A 85 -2.73 -14.00 3.05
CA ASN A 85 -3.77 -14.99 3.38
C ASN A 85 -5.08 -14.32 3.83
N ASP A 86 -5.04 -13.21 4.58
CA ASP A 86 -6.25 -12.44 4.91
C ASP A 86 -7.02 -12.01 3.64
N ALA A 87 -6.28 -11.59 2.61
CA ALA A 87 -6.88 -11.19 1.34
C ALA A 87 -7.54 -12.38 0.60
N VAL A 88 -6.91 -13.56 0.61
CA VAL A 88 -7.51 -14.79 0.07
C VAL A 88 -8.79 -15.13 0.82
N MET A 89 -8.74 -15.15 2.15
CA MET A 89 -9.91 -15.44 2.98
C MET A 89 -11.06 -14.45 2.76
N LEU A 90 -10.75 -13.18 2.50
CA LEU A 90 -11.76 -12.18 2.14
C LEU A 90 -12.40 -12.50 0.79
N LEU A 91 -11.61 -12.85 -0.22
CA LEU A 91 -12.14 -13.25 -1.54
C LEU A 91 -13.03 -14.49 -1.43
N ASP A 92 -12.62 -15.48 -0.62
CA ASP A 92 -13.40 -16.71 -0.38
C ASP A 92 -14.71 -16.39 0.34
N TYR A 93 -14.67 -15.54 1.38
CA TYR A 93 -15.88 -15.07 2.09
C TYR A 93 -16.88 -14.37 1.17
N LEU A 94 -16.37 -13.61 0.17
CA LEU A 94 -17.20 -12.90 -0.80
C LEU A 94 -17.60 -13.77 -2.01
N ASN A 95 -17.22 -15.04 -2.04
CA ASN A 95 -17.41 -15.97 -3.17
C ASN A 95 -16.84 -15.41 -4.49
N ILE A 96 -15.68 -14.73 -4.43
CA ILE A 96 -14.98 -14.20 -5.58
C ILE A 96 -13.91 -15.19 -6.00
N ASN A 97 -14.13 -15.89 -7.11
CA ASN A 97 -13.18 -16.86 -7.63
C ASN A 97 -11.95 -16.21 -8.25
N LYS A 98 -12.14 -15.10 -8.98
CA LYS A 98 -11.08 -14.40 -9.67
C LYS A 98 -11.34 -12.89 -9.72
N CYS A 99 -10.29 -12.09 -9.59
CA CYS A 99 -10.38 -10.62 -9.59
C CYS A 99 -9.09 -9.99 -10.12
N HIS A 100 -9.10 -8.68 -10.36
CA HIS A 100 -7.87 -7.89 -10.43
C HIS A 100 -7.41 -7.52 -9.02
N VAL A 101 -6.10 -7.25 -8.86
CA VAL A 101 -5.58 -6.72 -7.59
C VAL A 101 -4.75 -5.48 -7.83
N ILE A 102 -5.03 -4.42 -7.07
CA ILE A 102 -4.26 -3.17 -7.03
C ILE A 102 -3.67 -3.02 -5.65
N GLY A 103 -2.34 -3.02 -5.55
CA GLY A 103 -1.63 -2.88 -4.29
C GLY A 103 -0.75 -1.64 -4.26
N MET A 104 -0.95 -0.80 -3.24
CA MET A 104 -0.15 0.41 -3.05
C MET A 104 0.89 0.21 -1.94
N SER A 105 2.17 0.56 -2.17
CA SER A 105 3.23 0.55 -1.16
C SER A 105 3.35 -0.83 -0.47
N MET A 106 3.18 -0.95 0.84
CA MET A 106 3.09 -2.24 1.54
C MET A 106 2.00 -3.14 0.93
N GLY A 107 0.87 -2.56 0.51
CA GLY A 107 -0.17 -3.31 -0.20
C GLY A 107 0.33 -3.95 -1.48
N GLY A 108 1.23 -3.29 -2.21
CA GLY A 108 1.93 -3.88 -3.35
C GLY A 108 2.82 -5.06 -2.94
N MET A 109 3.51 -4.96 -1.78
CA MET A 109 4.31 -6.05 -1.24
C MET A 109 3.47 -7.27 -0.85
N ILE A 110 2.28 -7.03 -0.27
CA ILE A 110 1.29 -8.08 0.05
C ILE A 110 0.77 -8.71 -1.24
N SER A 111 0.39 -7.89 -2.22
CA SER A 111 -0.13 -8.35 -3.51
C SER A 111 0.90 -9.16 -4.30
N GLN A 112 2.19 -8.84 -4.21
CA GLN A 112 3.27 -9.65 -4.79
C GLN A 112 3.24 -11.09 -4.26
N ILE A 113 3.10 -11.27 -2.94
CA ILE A 113 3.01 -12.60 -2.32
C ILE A 113 1.70 -13.28 -2.74
N LEU A 114 0.62 -12.53 -2.73
CA LEU A 114 -0.72 -12.99 -3.08
C LEU A 114 -0.75 -13.58 -4.50
N VAL A 115 -0.29 -12.81 -5.50
CA VAL A 115 -0.32 -13.27 -6.90
C VAL A 115 0.75 -14.31 -7.23
N ALA A 116 1.86 -14.33 -6.50
CA ALA A 116 2.88 -15.38 -6.67
C ALA A 116 2.41 -16.74 -6.13
N ASN A 117 1.65 -16.73 -5.03
CA ASN A 117 1.16 -17.97 -4.40
C ASN A 117 -0.17 -18.46 -4.99
N HIS A 118 -1.00 -17.55 -5.52
CA HIS A 118 -2.36 -17.84 -6.02
C HIS A 118 -2.62 -17.23 -7.41
N PRO A 119 -1.77 -17.49 -8.42
CA PRO A 119 -1.87 -16.82 -9.73
C PRO A 119 -3.24 -17.02 -10.41
N ASP A 120 -3.88 -18.16 -10.21
CA ASP A 120 -5.17 -18.49 -10.83
C ASP A 120 -6.34 -17.66 -10.27
N ARG A 121 -6.16 -17.01 -9.11
CA ARG A 121 -7.15 -16.15 -8.48
C ARG A 121 -7.14 -14.72 -9.02
N PHE A 122 -6.20 -14.38 -9.93
CA PHE A 122 -6.02 -13.01 -10.39
C PHE A 122 -5.97 -12.91 -11.91
N HIS A 123 -6.74 -11.94 -12.45
CA HIS A 123 -6.67 -11.56 -13.87
C HIS A 123 -5.40 -10.77 -14.15
N SER A 124 -5.14 -9.74 -13.36
CA SER A 124 -3.92 -8.94 -13.43
C SER A 124 -3.54 -8.34 -12.07
N TYR A 125 -2.34 -7.82 -12.00
CA TYR A 125 -1.80 -7.13 -10.84
C TYR A 125 -1.38 -5.71 -11.22
N THR A 126 -1.77 -4.72 -10.43
CA THR A 126 -1.25 -3.35 -10.52
C THR A 126 -0.46 -3.02 -9.25
N GLN A 127 0.81 -2.70 -9.43
CA GLN A 127 1.71 -2.24 -8.36
C GLN A 127 1.83 -0.72 -8.39
N ILE A 128 1.44 -0.03 -7.31
CA ILE A 128 1.58 1.41 -7.20
C ILE A 128 2.59 1.74 -6.09
N ALA A 129 3.63 2.53 -6.39
CA ALA A 129 4.60 3.07 -5.44
C ALA A 129 5.16 2.00 -4.46
N SER A 130 5.53 0.81 -4.97
CA SER A 130 5.98 -0.32 -4.16
C SER A 130 7.38 -0.83 -4.54
N MET A 131 7.84 -1.83 -3.82
CA MET A 131 9.17 -2.41 -3.98
C MET A 131 9.19 -3.91 -3.71
N VAL A 132 10.14 -4.61 -4.33
CA VAL A 132 10.34 -6.07 -4.17
C VAL A 132 11.26 -6.38 -3.01
N SER A 133 12.38 -5.65 -2.95
CA SER A 133 13.40 -5.87 -1.92
C SER A 133 12.93 -5.36 -0.56
N THR A 134 13.52 -5.89 0.51
CA THR A 134 13.35 -5.29 1.82
C THR A 134 14.02 -3.91 1.85
N PRO A 135 13.41 -2.89 2.48
CA PRO A 135 13.98 -1.55 2.55
C PRO A 135 15.38 -1.53 3.16
N ASN A 136 16.30 -0.78 2.57
CA ASN A 136 17.66 -0.55 3.07
C ASN A 136 18.08 0.91 2.80
N PRO A 137 19.24 1.41 3.27
CA PRO A 137 19.63 2.81 3.09
C PRO A 137 19.68 3.28 1.64
N THR A 138 19.92 2.36 0.71
CA THR A 138 20.05 2.71 -0.70
C THR A 138 18.73 2.76 -1.44
N ASN A 139 17.77 1.86 -1.11
CA ASN A 139 16.50 1.71 -1.82
C ASN A 139 15.27 2.15 -1.00
N GLY A 140 15.40 2.28 0.31
CA GLY A 140 14.35 2.68 1.23
C GLY A 140 14.20 4.20 1.38
N PRO A 141 13.44 4.63 2.41
CA PRO A 141 13.11 6.02 2.65
C PRO A 141 14.34 6.90 2.88
N SER A 142 14.21 8.18 2.52
CA SER A 142 15.20 9.19 2.87
C SER A 142 15.24 9.41 4.40
N PHE A 143 16.36 9.93 4.93
CA PHE A 143 16.51 10.20 6.36
C PHE A 143 15.40 11.11 6.91
N ARG A 144 15.00 12.14 6.14
CA ARG A 144 13.89 13.03 6.48
C ARG A 144 12.58 12.27 6.66
N VAL A 145 12.28 11.34 5.75
CA VAL A 145 11.05 10.52 5.82
C VAL A 145 11.12 9.56 7.02
N ILE A 146 12.26 8.94 7.28
CA ILE A 146 12.45 8.07 8.46
C ILE A 146 12.10 8.82 9.74
N ARG A 147 12.60 10.05 9.89
CA ARG A 147 12.31 10.90 11.05
C ARG A 147 10.80 11.17 11.21
N LEU A 148 10.10 11.52 10.13
CA LEU A 148 8.65 11.74 10.15
C LEU A 148 7.86 10.47 10.50
N LEU A 149 8.30 9.32 10.00
CA LEU A 149 7.70 8.03 10.37
C LEU A 149 7.92 7.71 11.85
N GLN A 150 9.08 8.06 12.43
CA GLN A 150 9.34 7.91 13.87
C GLN A 150 8.41 8.81 14.71
N GLU A 151 8.16 10.05 14.25
CA GLU A 151 7.24 10.97 14.95
C GLU A 151 5.81 10.37 15.06
N ARG A 152 5.37 9.58 14.05
CA ARG A 152 4.09 8.87 14.10
C ARG A 152 4.05 7.81 15.23
N ALA A 153 5.18 7.24 15.59
CA ALA A 153 5.28 6.20 16.61
C ALA A 153 5.24 6.74 18.06
N PHE A 154 5.28 8.07 18.26
CA PHE A 154 5.26 8.65 19.59
C PHE A 154 3.87 8.55 20.23
N LYS A 155 3.82 7.90 21.39
CA LYS A 155 2.62 7.80 22.24
C LYS A 155 2.27 9.18 22.83
N ASN A 156 1.03 9.33 23.30
CA ASN A 156 0.52 10.51 24.01
C ASN A 156 0.40 11.80 23.17
N ALA A 157 0.30 11.70 21.85
CA ALA A 157 -0.03 12.87 21.02
C ALA A 157 -1.54 13.13 21.03
N THR A 158 -1.91 14.41 21.12
CA THR A 158 -3.28 14.84 20.93
C THR A 158 -3.77 14.56 19.50
N LYS A 159 -5.08 14.56 19.28
CA LYS A 159 -5.64 14.35 17.94
C LYS A 159 -5.09 15.38 16.94
N GLU A 160 -5.00 16.63 17.32
CA GLU A 160 -4.50 17.71 16.46
C GLU A 160 -3.01 17.54 16.12
N GLU A 161 -2.18 17.16 17.08
CA GLU A 161 -0.77 16.83 16.83
C GLU A 161 -0.63 15.63 15.88
N ARG A 162 -1.51 14.64 15.97
CA ARG A 162 -1.53 13.49 15.05
C ARG A 162 -1.93 13.92 13.64
N ILE A 163 -2.90 14.83 13.49
CA ILE A 163 -3.28 15.44 12.20
C ILE A 163 -2.09 16.21 11.62
N ASP A 164 -1.43 17.06 12.42
CA ASP A 164 -0.27 17.82 11.96
C ASP A 164 0.89 16.94 11.50
N ARG A 165 1.15 15.83 12.21
CA ARG A 165 2.17 14.85 11.82
C ARG A 165 1.80 14.19 10.47
N ALA A 166 0.53 13.82 10.29
CA ALA A 166 0.06 13.25 9.03
C ALA A 166 0.22 14.26 7.88
N VAL A 167 -0.20 15.52 8.06
CA VAL A 167 -0.03 16.58 7.05
C VAL A 167 1.45 16.78 6.69
N ARG A 168 2.35 16.86 7.69
CA ARG A 168 3.80 16.97 7.41
C ARG A 168 4.36 15.77 6.64
N LEU A 169 3.93 14.55 6.99
CA LEU A 169 4.36 13.35 6.29
C LEU A 169 3.90 13.36 4.84
N VAL A 170 2.59 13.54 4.58
CA VAL A 170 2.05 13.49 3.22
C VAL A 170 2.57 14.63 2.36
N SER A 171 2.76 15.85 2.92
CA SER A 171 3.39 16.98 2.21
C SER A 171 4.86 16.72 1.86
N THR A 172 5.52 15.80 2.58
CA THR A 172 6.92 15.44 2.29
C THR A 172 7.03 14.32 1.26
N ILE A 173 6.08 13.37 1.26
CA ILE A 173 6.14 12.19 0.39
C ILE A 173 5.24 12.29 -0.85
N GLY A 174 4.32 13.23 -0.89
CA GLY A 174 3.38 13.43 -2.00
C GLY A 174 3.95 14.24 -3.17
N MET A 175 3.06 14.64 -4.05
CA MET A 175 3.34 15.47 -5.22
C MET A 175 3.97 16.81 -4.82
N LYS A 176 5.05 17.20 -5.47
CA LYS A 176 5.71 18.48 -5.20
C LYS A 176 4.80 19.64 -5.58
N GLY A 177 4.64 20.60 -4.65
CA GLY A 177 3.80 21.80 -4.85
C GLY A 177 2.30 21.57 -4.58
N TYR A 178 1.88 20.35 -4.27
CA TYR A 178 0.49 20.09 -3.89
C TYR A 178 0.24 20.48 -2.43
N ASN A 179 -0.89 21.18 -2.20
CA ASN A 179 -1.27 21.59 -0.84
C ASN A 179 -2.06 20.49 -0.13
N HIS A 180 -1.39 19.74 0.73
CA HIS A 180 -2.04 18.73 1.59
C HIS A 180 -2.61 19.32 2.90
N ASN A 181 -2.33 20.60 3.23
CA ASN A 181 -2.84 21.22 4.45
C ASN A 181 -4.18 21.93 4.20
N THR A 182 -5.14 21.20 3.65
CA THR A 182 -6.50 21.69 3.44
C THR A 182 -7.41 21.27 4.60
N LYS A 183 -8.52 21.99 4.79
CA LYS A 183 -9.52 21.65 5.81
C LYS A 183 -10.12 20.26 5.57
N GLU A 184 -10.36 19.93 4.32
CA GLU A 184 -10.90 18.65 3.87
C GLU A 184 -9.97 17.50 4.25
N PHE A 185 -8.69 17.59 3.88
CA PHE A 185 -7.70 16.55 4.20
C PHE A 185 -7.50 16.41 5.72
N ARG A 186 -7.45 17.52 6.47
CA ARG A 186 -7.36 17.48 7.95
C ARG A 186 -8.57 16.77 8.55
N ASN A 187 -9.77 17.00 8.03
CA ASN A 187 -10.99 16.31 8.47
C ASN A 187 -10.93 14.81 8.16
N GLU A 188 -10.49 14.40 6.98
CA GLU A 188 -10.31 13.00 6.59
C GLU A 188 -9.33 12.27 7.52
N VAL A 189 -8.18 12.90 7.80
CA VAL A 189 -7.22 12.37 8.78
C VAL A 189 -7.83 12.28 10.16
N GLY A 190 -8.57 13.29 10.61
CA GLY A 190 -9.26 13.30 11.90
C GLY A 190 -10.27 12.15 12.02
N GLN A 191 -11.08 11.92 10.99
CA GLN A 191 -12.01 10.77 10.92
C GLN A 191 -11.27 9.43 10.92
N SER A 192 -10.15 9.33 10.21
CA SER A 192 -9.33 8.12 10.22
C SER A 192 -8.74 7.82 11.61
N ILE A 193 -8.34 8.87 12.35
CA ILE A 193 -7.87 8.76 13.73
C ILE A 193 -9.00 8.24 14.64
N ASP A 194 -10.19 8.82 14.54
CA ASP A 194 -11.36 8.40 15.34
C ASP A 194 -11.77 6.96 15.03
N ARG A 195 -11.60 6.52 13.79
CA ARG A 195 -11.89 5.17 13.34
C ARG A 195 -10.88 4.14 13.85
N SER A 196 -9.72 4.58 14.31
CA SER A 196 -8.64 3.70 14.77
C SER A 196 -8.49 3.73 16.28
N LYS A 197 -8.39 2.56 16.94
CA LYS A 197 -8.24 2.49 18.40
C LYS A 197 -6.88 3.05 18.88
N ASP A 198 -5.83 2.86 18.10
CA ASP A 198 -4.47 3.32 18.43
C ASP A 198 -3.58 3.39 17.18
N ASP A 199 -2.35 3.91 17.32
CA ASP A 199 -1.35 4.02 16.25
C ASP A 199 -0.28 2.92 16.31
N THR A 200 -0.35 1.96 17.25
CA THR A 200 0.70 0.95 17.43
C THR A 200 0.72 -0.08 16.31
N GLY A 201 -0.41 -0.30 15.63
CA GLY A 201 -0.52 -1.19 14.48
C GLY A 201 0.46 -0.88 13.36
N PHE A 202 0.72 0.40 13.12
CA PHE A 202 1.74 0.83 12.16
C PHE A 202 3.12 0.21 12.44
N ILE A 203 3.54 0.12 13.72
CA ILE A 203 4.85 -0.42 14.10
C ILE A 203 4.89 -1.93 13.89
N ARG A 204 3.79 -2.65 14.13
CA ARG A 204 3.68 -4.09 13.88
C ARG A 204 3.71 -4.41 12.39
N GLN A 205 3.01 -3.63 11.57
CA GLN A 205 3.09 -3.76 10.11
C GLN A 205 4.51 -3.47 9.59
N MET A 206 5.22 -2.47 10.15
CA MET A 206 6.62 -2.22 9.83
C MET A 206 7.50 -3.42 10.19
N ALA A 207 7.27 -4.05 11.35
CA ALA A 207 7.99 -5.26 11.74
C ALA A 207 7.74 -6.42 10.74
N ALA A 208 6.49 -6.56 10.24
CA ALA A 208 6.15 -7.55 9.22
C ALA A 208 6.91 -7.29 7.90
N ILE A 209 6.99 -6.03 7.43
CA ILE A 209 7.77 -5.66 6.24
C ILE A 209 9.24 -6.05 6.41
N LEU A 210 9.86 -5.65 7.53
CA LEU A 210 11.28 -5.89 7.79
C LEU A 210 11.58 -7.37 8.07
N GLY A 211 10.60 -8.12 8.57
CA GLY A 211 10.69 -9.56 8.85
C GLY A 211 10.47 -10.46 7.63
N THR A 212 9.87 -9.94 6.54
CA THR A 212 9.62 -10.73 5.31
C THR A 212 10.70 -10.45 4.28
N ARG A 213 11.76 -11.28 4.26
CA ARG A 213 12.99 -11.01 3.49
C ARG A 213 13.10 -11.76 2.15
N ASP A 214 12.25 -12.76 1.91
CA ASP A 214 12.35 -13.70 0.78
C ASP A 214 11.51 -13.34 -0.45
N ARG A 215 10.93 -12.14 -0.48
CA ARG A 215 9.99 -11.72 -1.55
C ARG A 215 10.60 -11.70 -2.95
N VAL A 216 11.88 -11.34 -3.09
CA VAL A 216 12.55 -11.28 -4.41
C VAL A 216 12.38 -12.59 -5.17
N LYS A 217 12.59 -13.74 -4.51
CA LYS A 217 12.42 -15.06 -5.13
C LYS A 217 10.96 -15.34 -5.50
N LYS A 218 9.99 -14.93 -4.66
CA LYS A 218 8.56 -15.11 -4.94
C LYS A 218 8.13 -14.26 -6.13
N VAL A 219 8.59 -13.01 -6.18
CA VAL A 219 8.21 -12.04 -7.23
C VAL A 219 8.72 -12.46 -8.62
N SER A 220 9.90 -13.06 -8.73
CA SER A 220 10.39 -13.58 -10.02
C SER A 220 9.53 -14.69 -10.62
N ASN A 221 8.65 -15.28 -9.83
CA ASN A 221 7.69 -16.28 -10.29
C ASN A 221 6.34 -15.71 -10.75
N ILE A 222 6.11 -14.41 -10.61
CA ILE A 222 4.88 -13.76 -11.09
C ILE A 222 4.86 -13.79 -12.62
N LYS A 223 3.80 -14.38 -13.18
CA LYS A 223 3.59 -14.54 -14.63
C LYS A 223 2.34 -13.82 -15.13
N ILE A 224 1.41 -13.46 -14.24
CA ILE A 224 0.20 -12.74 -14.62
C ILE A 224 0.56 -11.34 -15.14
N PRO A 225 -0.27 -10.76 -16.03
CA PRO A 225 -0.07 -9.40 -16.51
C PRO A 225 0.06 -8.43 -15.36
N THR A 226 1.10 -7.59 -15.38
CA THR A 226 1.42 -6.68 -14.27
C THR A 226 1.67 -5.28 -14.79
N LEU A 227 0.99 -4.28 -14.22
CA LEU A 227 1.27 -2.86 -14.43
C LEU A 227 1.99 -2.29 -13.19
N ILE A 228 3.15 -1.68 -13.42
CA ILE A 228 3.94 -1.02 -12.37
C ILE A 228 3.83 0.49 -12.57
N ILE A 229 3.20 1.19 -11.62
CA ILE A 229 3.06 2.63 -11.60
C ILE A 229 3.89 3.19 -10.47
N HIS A 230 4.76 4.17 -10.77
CA HIS A 230 5.66 4.72 -9.76
C HIS A 230 5.98 6.19 -10.02
N GLY A 231 6.09 6.96 -8.94
CA GLY A 231 6.47 8.36 -9.02
C GLY A 231 7.97 8.56 -9.22
N ASP A 232 8.33 9.49 -10.11
CA ASP A 232 9.73 9.82 -10.39
C ASP A 232 10.44 10.56 -9.25
N ILE A 233 9.67 11.18 -8.33
CA ILE A 233 10.17 11.92 -7.18
C ILE A 233 9.84 11.26 -5.83
N ASP A 234 9.42 9.99 -5.79
CA ASP A 234 9.04 9.29 -4.55
C ASP A 234 10.22 9.21 -3.54
N PRO A 235 10.14 9.88 -2.37
CA PRO A 235 11.20 9.87 -1.37
C PRO A 235 11.07 8.75 -0.35
N LEU A 236 9.94 8.03 -0.33
CA LEU A 236 9.65 6.92 0.58
C LEU A 236 10.06 5.58 -0.03
N VAL A 237 9.65 5.33 -1.27
CA VAL A 237 10.07 4.17 -2.06
C VAL A 237 10.76 4.68 -3.33
N LYS A 238 12.09 4.75 -3.31
CA LYS A 238 12.86 5.39 -4.40
C LYS A 238 12.53 4.79 -5.76
N PRO A 239 12.49 5.60 -6.84
CA PRO A 239 12.08 5.19 -8.20
C PRO A 239 12.81 3.96 -8.75
N LYS A 240 14.07 3.75 -8.37
CA LYS A 240 14.84 2.56 -8.79
C LYS A 240 14.19 1.22 -8.39
N ASN A 241 13.29 1.22 -7.40
CA ASN A 241 12.57 0.02 -7.00
C ASN A 241 11.53 -0.39 -8.05
N ALA A 242 10.95 0.56 -8.79
CA ALA A 242 10.06 0.27 -9.90
C ALA A 242 10.80 -0.45 -11.03
N PHE A 243 11.97 0.05 -11.40
CA PHE A 243 12.84 -0.61 -12.40
C PHE A 243 13.27 -2.00 -11.95
N HIS A 244 13.54 -2.18 -10.65
CA HIS A 244 13.87 -3.50 -10.09
C HIS A 244 12.66 -4.45 -10.15
N SER A 245 11.45 -3.98 -9.84
CA SER A 245 10.21 -4.78 -9.97
C SER A 245 9.99 -5.19 -11.43
N HIS A 246 10.12 -4.24 -12.37
CA HIS A 246 9.96 -4.47 -13.80
C HIS A 246 10.98 -5.49 -14.35
N LYS A 247 12.22 -5.41 -13.88
CA LYS A 247 13.27 -6.38 -14.28
C LYS A 247 12.95 -7.81 -13.79
N LEU A 248 12.29 -7.97 -12.64
CA LEU A 248 12.01 -9.27 -12.04
C LEU A 248 10.71 -9.90 -12.55
N ILE A 249 9.70 -9.10 -12.84
CA ILE A 249 8.39 -9.58 -13.30
C ILE A 249 8.38 -9.57 -14.83
N SER A 250 8.54 -10.74 -15.43
CA SER A 250 8.73 -10.89 -16.88
C SER A 250 7.56 -10.39 -17.74
N ASN A 251 6.33 -10.44 -17.20
CA ASN A 251 5.12 -9.97 -17.87
C ASN A 251 4.64 -8.66 -17.23
N SER A 252 5.49 -7.63 -17.25
CA SER A 252 5.16 -6.33 -16.65
C SER A 252 5.36 -5.18 -17.62
N GLU A 253 4.51 -4.17 -17.48
CA GLU A 253 4.64 -2.84 -18.07
C GLU A 253 5.04 -1.86 -16.96
N LEU A 254 5.91 -0.88 -17.25
CA LEU A 254 6.38 0.13 -16.31
C LEU A 254 5.94 1.52 -16.74
N LEU A 255 5.18 2.19 -15.88
CA LEU A 255 4.77 3.58 -16.04
C LEU A 255 5.40 4.45 -14.95
N MET A 256 6.38 5.25 -15.32
CA MET A 256 6.95 6.29 -14.45
C MET A 256 6.14 7.57 -14.62
N VAL A 257 5.58 8.06 -13.50
CA VAL A 257 4.68 9.23 -13.50
C VAL A 257 5.44 10.46 -13.03
N GLU A 258 5.54 11.45 -13.90
CA GLU A 258 6.24 12.71 -13.65
C GLU A 258 5.58 13.51 -12.51
N ASN A 259 6.41 14.03 -11.60
CA ASN A 259 6.03 14.80 -10.41
C ASN A 259 5.13 14.03 -9.43
N MET A 260 5.04 12.72 -9.55
CA MET A 260 4.39 11.87 -8.57
C MET A 260 5.38 11.54 -7.44
N GLY A 261 4.96 11.83 -6.20
CA GLY A 261 5.62 11.30 -5.00
C GLY A 261 5.17 9.88 -4.69
N HIS A 262 4.87 9.65 -3.42
CA HIS A 262 4.39 8.34 -2.93
C HIS A 262 2.87 8.20 -2.95
N LEU A 263 2.13 9.28 -3.17
CA LEU A 263 0.68 9.34 -3.03
C LEU A 263 -0.01 9.44 -4.39
N ILE A 264 -1.31 9.17 -4.39
CA ILE A 264 -2.17 9.23 -5.57
C ILE A 264 -3.06 10.47 -5.42
N GLU A 265 -2.48 11.65 -5.59
CA GLU A 265 -3.25 12.89 -5.65
C GLU A 265 -4.01 12.99 -6.99
N GLU A 266 -5.10 13.73 -7.03
CA GLU A 266 -5.96 13.81 -8.22
C GLU A 266 -5.21 14.24 -9.50
N PRO A 267 -4.33 15.27 -9.47
CA PRO A 267 -3.53 15.61 -10.65
C PRO A 267 -2.59 14.49 -11.11
N VAL A 268 -2.09 13.68 -10.17
CA VAL A 268 -1.25 12.52 -10.45
C VAL A 268 -2.09 11.38 -11.02
N PHE A 269 -3.25 11.07 -10.41
CA PHE A 269 -4.17 10.05 -10.91
C PHE A 269 -4.60 10.32 -12.35
N ASN A 270 -4.87 11.59 -12.68
CA ASN A 270 -5.24 11.99 -14.05
C ASN A 270 -4.17 11.68 -15.11
N LYS A 271 -2.91 11.46 -14.70
CA LYS A 271 -1.81 11.12 -15.62
C LYS A 271 -1.73 9.63 -15.94
N PHE A 272 -2.37 8.75 -15.17
CA PHE A 272 -2.27 7.31 -15.37
C PHE A 272 -3.61 6.55 -15.33
N LYS A 273 -4.72 7.25 -15.13
CA LYS A 273 -6.04 6.61 -14.99
C LYS A 273 -6.46 5.80 -16.22
N GLU A 274 -6.10 6.26 -17.42
CA GLU A 274 -6.46 5.58 -18.66
C GLU A 274 -5.60 4.33 -18.88
N GLU A 275 -4.30 4.41 -18.58
CA GLU A 275 -3.38 3.25 -18.63
C GLU A 275 -3.80 2.19 -17.60
N LEU A 276 -4.25 2.61 -16.42
CA LEU A 276 -4.78 1.70 -15.41
C LEU A 276 -6.01 0.95 -15.95
N ILE A 277 -7.00 1.66 -16.49
CA ILE A 277 -8.22 1.04 -17.02
C ILE A 277 -7.90 0.13 -18.21
N GLN A 278 -7.06 0.60 -19.16
CA GLN A 278 -6.64 -0.23 -20.30
C GLN A 278 -5.93 -1.51 -19.85
N HIS A 279 -5.11 -1.45 -18.78
CA HIS A 279 -4.48 -2.64 -18.23
C HIS A 279 -5.50 -3.64 -17.66
N LEU A 280 -6.52 -3.15 -16.97
CA LEU A 280 -7.58 -4.00 -16.45
C LEU A 280 -8.39 -4.63 -17.60
N ASP A 281 -8.84 -3.82 -18.58
CA ASP A 281 -9.69 -4.26 -19.70
C ASP A 281 -9.02 -5.32 -20.58
N LYS A 282 -7.72 -5.17 -20.85
CA LYS A 282 -6.93 -6.13 -21.66
C LYS A 282 -6.80 -7.51 -21.00
N ASN A 283 -7.06 -7.62 -19.71
CA ASN A 283 -6.75 -8.80 -18.90
C ASN A 283 -7.99 -9.35 -18.15
N CYS A 284 -9.18 -9.09 -18.64
CA CYS A 284 -10.45 -9.64 -18.11
C CYS A 284 -10.71 -11.07 -18.58
#